data_f6f774ebc25932664b6ef6febaf84a62
#
_entry.id   f6f774ebc25932664b6ef6febaf84a62
#
_cell.length_a   1.000
_cell.length_b   1.000
_cell.length_c   1.000
_cell.angle_alpha   90.00
_cell.angle_beta   90.00
_cell.angle_gamma   90.00
#
_symmetry.space_group_name_H-M   'P 1'
#
loop_
_entity.id
_entity.type
_entity.pdbx_description
1 polymer ?
#
loop_
_entity_poly.entity_id
_entity_poly.type
_entity_poly.pdbx_seq_one_letter_code
_entity_poly.pdbx_strand_id
1 'polypeptide(L)'
;MNKSLRMASEEYVELVKQVANSQECGEIGKYVEMNVFDMVKSNKDVIKVKKTSVPMEVSLDGEDMIDVYIYEAAFDLVEEKTQRFWIENALCQVAYDTEKGKVIIGKEPSITLPLGIYNKYKDVAVQQLELAALTIQQIKEKEKEEKAKQKAEKKGKK
;
A
#
# COMPACT_ATOMS: atom_id res chain seq x y z
N MET A 1 22.03 13.32 10.06
CA MET A 1 20.77 13.69 9.38
C MET A 1 20.99 13.69 7.88
N ASN A 2 20.24 12.88 7.17
CA ASN A 2 20.30 12.88 5.70
C ASN A 2 19.77 14.22 5.19
N LYS A 3 20.63 15.03 4.56
CA LYS A 3 20.27 16.34 3.99
C LYS A 3 19.17 16.30 2.91
N SER A 4 18.60 15.14 2.64
CA SER A 4 17.60 14.87 1.61
C SER A 4 16.19 14.61 2.13
N LEU A 5 15.95 14.75 3.43
CA LEU A 5 14.64 14.58 4.06
C LEU A 5 14.36 15.75 5.00
N ARG A 6 13.14 16.23 4.98
CA ARG A 6 12.58 17.19 5.93
C ARG A 6 11.13 16.82 6.27
N MET A 7 10.56 17.41 7.30
CA MET A 7 9.12 17.28 7.54
C MET A 7 8.35 17.86 6.35
N ALA A 8 7.30 17.19 5.95
CA ALA A 8 6.39 17.70 4.92
C ALA A 8 5.67 18.96 5.42
N SER A 9 5.21 19.79 4.49
CA SER A 9 4.36 20.93 4.80
C SER A 9 3.05 20.50 5.48
N GLU A 10 2.47 21.37 6.31
CA GLU A 10 1.22 21.07 7.03
C GLU A 10 0.09 20.67 6.08
N GLU A 11 0.02 21.30 4.91
CA GLU A 11 -0.96 21.00 3.87
C GLU A 11 -0.90 19.52 3.45
N TYR A 12 0.28 19.00 3.15
CA TYR A 12 0.44 17.61 2.73
C TYR A 12 0.30 16.62 3.90
N VAL A 13 0.72 17.01 5.09
CA VAL A 13 0.46 16.21 6.30
C VAL A 13 -1.04 16.02 6.49
N GLU A 14 -1.81 17.09 6.38
CA GLU A 14 -3.27 17.05 6.53
C GLU A 14 -3.93 16.24 5.40
N LEU A 15 -3.48 16.43 4.16
CA LEU A 15 -3.98 15.67 3.01
C LEU A 15 -3.77 14.16 3.18
N VAL A 16 -2.58 13.74 3.62
CA VAL A 16 -2.27 12.32 3.89
C VAL A 16 -3.18 11.78 4.99
N LYS A 17 -3.39 12.50 6.08
CA LYS A 17 -4.29 12.10 7.16
C LYS A 17 -5.75 11.97 6.70
N GLN A 18 -6.23 12.91 5.89
CA GLN A 18 -7.59 12.85 5.34
C GLN A 18 -7.79 11.60 4.47
N VAL A 19 -6.84 11.30 3.58
CA VAL A 19 -6.91 10.11 2.73
C VAL A 19 -6.80 8.83 3.58
N ALA A 20 -5.91 8.80 4.57
CA ALA A 20 -5.74 7.65 5.45
C ALA A 20 -7.00 7.32 6.27
N ASN A 21 -7.80 8.33 6.60
CA ASN A 21 -9.07 8.17 7.34
C ASN A 21 -10.28 7.95 6.42
N SER A 22 -10.07 7.90 5.11
CA SER A 22 -11.14 7.63 4.14
C SER A 22 -11.50 6.14 4.09
N GLN A 23 -12.71 5.85 3.63
CA GLN A 23 -13.17 4.45 3.45
C GLN A 23 -12.38 3.72 2.37
N GLU A 24 -11.92 4.43 1.34
CA GLU A 24 -11.11 3.89 0.25
C GLU A 24 -9.80 3.27 0.76
N CYS A 25 -9.22 3.86 1.80
CA CYS A 25 -8.02 3.33 2.46
C CYS A 25 -8.33 2.45 3.69
N GLY A 26 -9.58 1.98 3.85
CA GLY A 26 -9.99 1.15 5.00
C GLY A 26 -9.81 1.85 6.34
N GLU A 27 -9.86 3.19 6.36
CA GLU A 27 -9.71 4.02 7.55
C GLU A 27 -8.41 3.70 8.34
N ILE A 28 -7.34 3.38 7.62
CA ILE A 28 -6.07 2.93 8.22
C ILE A 28 -5.50 3.94 9.23
N GLY A 29 -5.80 5.22 9.06
CA GLY A 29 -5.40 6.28 9.99
C GLY A 29 -5.98 6.17 11.39
N LYS A 30 -7.00 5.34 11.61
CA LYS A 30 -7.54 5.04 12.94
C LYS A 30 -6.69 4.04 13.73
N TYR A 31 -5.87 3.25 13.04
CA TYR A 31 -5.09 2.16 13.62
C TYR A 31 -3.59 2.42 13.60
N VAL A 32 -3.14 3.32 12.73
CA VAL A 32 -1.71 3.53 12.46
C VAL A 32 -1.39 5.00 12.50
N GLU A 33 -0.40 5.37 13.30
CA GLU A 33 0.15 6.72 13.27
C GLU A 33 1.10 6.89 12.06
N MET A 34 1.12 8.10 11.52
CA MET A 34 1.87 8.42 10.30
C MET A 34 2.76 9.63 10.50
N ASN A 35 4.04 9.47 10.18
CA ASN A 35 4.95 10.58 9.95
C ASN A 35 4.97 10.89 8.46
N VAL A 36 4.90 12.16 8.08
CA VAL A 36 4.95 12.57 6.69
C VAL A 36 6.19 13.42 6.45
N PHE A 37 7.02 12.99 5.51
CA PHE A 37 8.28 13.62 5.17
C PHE A 37 8.29 14.05 3.70
N ASP A 38 8.96 15.17 3.40
CA ASP A 38 9.28 15.55 2.04
C ASP A 38 10.62 14.93 1.62
N MET A 39 10.61 14.25 0.48
CA MET A 39 11.81 13.82 -0.22
C MET A 39 12.32 14.98 -1.07
N VAL A 40 13.26 15.77 -0.56
CA VAL A 40 13.82 16.92 -1.28
C VAL A 40 14.35 16.56 -2.68
N LYS A 41 14.70 15.31 -2.89
CA LYS A 41 15.09 14.75 -4.19
C LYS A 41 14.55 13.33 -4.35
N SER A 42 13.91 13.07 -5.48
CA SER A 42 13.50 11.72 -5.86
C SER A 42 13.77 11.48 -7.34
N ASN A 43 14.30 10.29 -7.67
CA ASN A 43 14.59 9.90 -9.06
C ASN A 43 13.54 8.95 -9.64
N LYS A 44 12.66 8.36 -8.81
CA LYS A 44 11.73 7.32 -9.25
C LYS A 44 10.32 7.50 -8.72
N ASP A 45 10.19 7.80 -7.44
CA ASP A 45 8.93 7.70 -6.75
C ASP A 45 8.43 9.08 -6.34
N VAL A 46 7.17 9.35 -6.58
CA VAL A 46 6.49 10.55 -6.08
C VAL A 46 6.05 10.38 -4.64
N ILE A 47 5.85 9.13 -4.20
CA ILE A 47 5.47 8.76 -2.84
C ILE A 47 6.02 7.37 -2.49
N LYS A 48 6.37 7.19 -1.23
CA LYS A 48 6.77 5.90 -0.63
C LYS A 48 6.19 5.75 0.75
N VAL A 49 5.87 4.52 1.13
CA VAL A 49 5.46 4.17 2.49
C VAL A 49 6.40 3.10 3.04
N LYS A 50 6.84 3.29 4.27
CA LYS A 50 7.68 2.33 4.99
C LYS A 50 7.22 2.21 6.43
N LYS A 51 7.52 1.09 7.07
CA LYS A 51 7.44 1.01 8.52
C LYS A 51 8.45 1.96 9.15
N THR A 52 8.03 2.66 10.19
CA THR A 52 8.94 3.50 10.95
C THR A 52 9.98 2.63 11.62
N SER A 53 11.26 2.92 11.39
CA SER A 53 12.36 2.33 12.14
C SER A 53 12.58 3.14 13.41
N VAL A 54 11.72 2.95 14.39
CA VAL A 54 11.91 3.55 15.72
C VAL A 54 12.83 2.66 16.53
N PRO A 55 13.88 3.20 17.19
CA PRO A 55 14.61 2.44 18.20
C PRO A 55 13.64 1.92 19.27
N MET A 56 13.77 0.67 19.69
CA MET A 56 12.88 0.01 20.65
C MET A 56 12.60 0.82 21.93
N GLU A 57 13.47 1.76 22.29
CA GLU A 57 13.39 2.60 23.47
C GLU A 57 12.28 3.65 23.41
N VAL A 58 11.72 3.94 22.24
CA VAL A 58 10.68 4.99 22.05
C VAL A 58 9.28 4.40 21.83
N SER A 59 9.17 3.11 21.60
CA SER A 59 7.90 2.40 21.46
C SER A 59 7.30 2.11 22.85
N LEU A 60 6.92 3.15 23.57
CA LEU A 60 6.32 3.01 24.91
C LEU A 60 4.90 2.42 24.89
N ASP A 61 4.19 2.45 23.75
CA ASP A 61 2.79 2.03 23.67
C ASP A 61 2.49 0.97 22.62
N GLY A 62 3.51 0.40 21.95
CA GLY A 62 3.31 -0.70 20.98
C GLY A 62 2.56 -0.29 19.71
N GLU A 63 2.37 1.00 19.48
CA GLU A 63 1.75 1.51 18.27
C GLU A 63 2.70 1.36 17.10
N ASP A 64 2.29 0.58 16.12
CA ASP A 64 3.00 0.51 14.85
C ASP A 64 2.79 1.82 14.08
N MET A 65 3.89 2.46 13.74
CA MET A 65 3.91 3.69 12.96
C MET A 65 4.41 3.44 11.55
N ILE A 66 3.98 4.25 10.62
CA ILE A 66 4.51 4.29 9.26
C ILE A 66 5.08 5.66 8.93
N ASP A 67 6.07 5.66 8.08
CA ASP A 67 6.64 6.85 7.48
C ASP A 67 6.18 6.96 6.04
N VAL A 68 5.51 8.05 5.72
CA VAL A 68 5.06 8.40 4.38
C VAL A 68 6.03 9.45 3.84
N TYR A 69 6.70 9.13 2.75
CA TYR A 69 7.65 10.02 2.07
C TYR A 69 7.00 10.52 0.80
N ILE A 70 6.76 11.82 0.70
CA ILE A 70 6.24 12.47 -0.50
C ILE A 70 7.33 13.31 -1.18
N TYR A 71 7.20 13.54 -2.47
CA TYR A 71 8.04 14.46 -3.21
C TYR A 71 7.23 15.72 -3.51
N GLU A 72 7.28 16.70 -2.60
CA GLU A 72 6.46 17.92 -2.68
C GLU A 72 6.61 18.63 -4.02
N ALA A 73 7.83 18.73 -4.55
CA ALA A 73 8.06 19.36 -5.84
C ALA A 73 7.29 18.72 -7.01
N ALA A 74 6.99 17.41 -6.92
CA ALA A 74 6.14 16.75 -7.91
C ALA A 74 4.65 16.92 -7.58
N PHE A 75 4.30 16.94 -6.31
CA PHE A 75 2.93 17.17 -5.85
C PHE A 75 2.45 18.59 -6.22
N ASP A 76 3.31 19.59 -6.11
CA ASP A 76 3.01 20.99 -6.49
C ASP A 76 2.71 21.18 -7.98
N LEU A 77 3.11 20.22 -8.82
CA LEU A 77 2.89 20.28 -10.29
C LEU A 77 1.58 19.66 -10.74
N VAL A 78 0.82 19.04 -9.85
CA VAL A 78 -0.40 18.31 -10.20
C VAL A 78 -1.59 18.78 -9.37
N GLU A 79 -2.79 18.50 -9.87
CA GLU A 79 -4.03 18.84 -9.19
C GLU A 79 -4.22 17.96 -7.93
N GLU A 80 -4.95 18.48 -6.94
CA GLU A 80 -5.26 17.78 -5.70
C GLU A 80 -5.86 16.38 -5.92
N LYS A 81 -6.69 16.22 -6.95
CA LYS A 81 -7.25 14.92 -7.32
C LYS A 81 -6.15 13.88 -7.62
N THR A 82 -5.10 14.29 -8.31
CA THR A 82 -3.95 13.44 -8.63
C THR A 82 -3.11 13.18 -7.38
N GLN A 83 -2.91 14.18 -6.55
CA GLN A 83 -2.22 14.04 -5.26
C GLN A 83 -2.94 13.02 -4.37
N ARG A 84 -4.27 13.12 -4.23
CA ARG A 84 -5.10 12.16 -3.49
C ARG A 84 -4.97 10.76 -4.03
N PHE A 85 -5.02 10.59 -5.35
CA PHE A 85 -4.84 9.29 -5.98
C PHE A 85 -3.47 8.67 -5.67
N TRP A 86 -2.39 9.46 -5.71
CA TRP A 86 -1.06 8.95 -5.37
C TRP A 86 -0.97 8.49 -3.91
N ILE A 87 -1.56 9.26 -2.99
CA ILE A 87 -1.59 8.92 -1.57
C ILE A 87 -2.43 7.67 -1.35
N GLU A 88 -3.62 7.60 -1.91
CA GLU A 88 -4.51 6.44 -1.82
C GLU A 88 -3.83 5.18 -2.35
N ASN A 89 -3.24 5.24 -3.53
CA ASN A 89 -2.51 4.13 -4.13
C ASN A 89 -1.32 3.65 -3.28
N ALA A 90 -0.66 4.55 -2.58
CA ALA A 90 0.43 4.19 -1.67
C ALA A 90 -0.11 3.59 -0.35
N LEU A 91 -1.17 4.15 0.21
CA LEU A 91 -1.75 3.71 1.48
C LEU A 91 -2.55 2.41 1.36
N CYS A 92 -3.11 2.09 0.19
CA CYS A 92 -3.78 0.80 0.00
C CYS A 92 -2.85 -0.41 0.13
N GLN A 93 -1.53 -0.19 0.08
CA GLN A 93 -0.52 -1.21 0.39
C GLN A 93 -0.32 -1.44 1.90
N VAL A 94 -0.93 -0.62 2.74
CA VAL A 94 -0.83 -0.68 4.20
C VAL A 94 -2.05 -1.38 4.77
N ALA A 95 -1.84 -2.40 5.58
CA ALA A 95 -2.89 -3.09 6.33
C ALA A 95 -2.52 -3.18 7.81
N TYR A 96 -3.50 -3.23 8.67
CA TYR A 96 -3.31 -3.46 10.11
C TYR A 96 -3.91 -4.82 10.50
N ASP A 97 -3.06 -5.68 11.05
CA ASP A 97 -3.48 -6.98 11.57
C ASP A 97 -3.91 -6.79 13.04
N THR A 98 -5.21 -6.75 13.26
CA THR A 98 -5.79 -6.52 14.59
C THR A 98 -5.56 -7.67 15.56
N GLU A 99 -5.34 -8.90 15.06
CA GLU A 99 -5.04 -10.06 15.92
C GLU A 99 -3.62 -10.01 16.45
N LYS A 100 -2.69 -9.54 15.64
CA LYS A 100 -1.26 -9.47 15.99
C LYS A 100 -0.81 -8.08 16.43
N GLY A 101 -1.68 -7.07 16.30
CA GLY A 101 -1.34 -5.69 16.58
C GLY A 101 -0.18 -5.17 15.73
N LYS A 102 -0.14 -5.48 14.43
CA LYS A 102 1.00 -5.18 13.56
C LYS A 102 0.58 -4.55 12.24
N VAL A 103 1.34 -3.55 11.82
CA VAL A 103 1.26 -3.00 10.47
C VAL A 103 1.93 -3.95 9.48
N ILE A 104 1.28 -4.15 8.35
CA ILE A 104 1.77 -4.93 7.22
C ILE A 104 1.78 -4.04 5.99
N ILE A 105 2.88 -4.02 5.25
CA ILE A 105 3.02 -3.25 4.01
C ILE A 105 3.24 -4.21 2.84
N GLY A 106 2.62 -3.90 1.68
CA GLY A 106 2.78 -4.66 0.46
C GLY A 106 1.92 -5.92 0.37
N LYS A 107 0.75 -5.94 1.04
CA LYS A 107 -0.19 -7.08 0.99
C LYS A 107 -1.09 -7.11 -0.24
N GLU A 108 -1.41 -5.95 -0.79
CA GLU A 108 -2.25 -5.87 -1.97
C GLU A 108 -1.48 -6.35 -3.21
N PRO A 109 -2.09 -7.18 -4.04
CA PRO A 109 -1.50 -7.53 -5.32
C PRO A 109 -1.38 -6.27 -6.18
N SER A 110 -0.17 -5.96 -6.62
CA SER A 110 0.08 -4.84 -7.52
C SER A 110 0.15 -5.32 -8.96
N ILE A 111 -0.39 -4.50 -9.86
CA ILE A 111 -0.31 -4.73 -11.31
C ILE A 111 0.78 -3.84 -11.86
N THR A 112 1.79 -4.45 -12.50
CA THR A 112 2.87 -3.72 -13.16
C THR A 112 2.76 -3.87 -14.67
N LEU A 113 2.74 -2.75 -15.37
CA LEU A 113 2.60 -2.67 -16.82
C LEU A 113 3.76 -1.88 -17.43
N PRO A 114 4.43 -2.41 -18.48
CA PRO A 114 5.34 -1.60 -19.27
C PRO A 114 4.60 -0.42 -19.90
N LEU A 115 5.18 0.77 -19.80
CA LEU A 115 4.56 2.01 -20.30
C LEU A 115 4.19 1.93 -21.79
N GLY A 116 5.02 1.24 -22.61
CA GLY A 116 4.74 1.03 -24.03
C GLY A 116 3.46 0.21 -24.27
N ILE A 117 3.21 -0.81 -23.45
CA ILE A 117 1.99 -1.61 -23.51
C ILE A 117 0.79 -0.79 -23.09
N TYR A 118 0.90 -0.06 -21.98
CA TYR A 118 -0.16 0.84 -21.53
C TYR A 118 -0.51 1.89 -22.61
N ASN A 119 0.50 2.54 -23.20
CA ASN A 119 0.28 3.53 -24.26
C ASN A 119 -0.42 2.96 -25.50
N LYS A 120 -0.17 1.69 -25.82
CA LYS A 120 -0.78 1.00 -26.98
C LYS A 120 -2.22 0.58 -26.72
N TYR A 121 -2.52 0.02 -25.56
CA TYR A 121 -3.80 -0.63 -25.26
C TYR A 121 -4.68 0.13 -24.28
N LYS A 122 -4.13 1.12 -23.56
CA LYS A 122 -4.86 1.94 -22.58
C LYS A 122 -5.66 1.08 -21.59
N ASP A 123 -6.93 1.37 -21.41
CA ASP A 123 -7.78 0.69 -20.43
C ASP A 123 -7.97 -0.81 -20.70
N VAL A 124 -7.86 -1.23 -21.98
CA VAL A 124 -7.94 -2.66 -22.33
C VAL A 124 -6.78 -3.44 -21.72
N ALA A 125 -5.58 -2.84 -21.64
CA ALA A 125 -4.43 -3.49 -21.02
C ALA A 125 -4.67 -3.75 -19.52
N VAL A 126 -5.28 -2.81 -18.82
CA VAL A 126 -5.64 -2.96 -17.40
C VAL A 126 -6.66 -4.09 -17.24
N GLN A 127 -7.72 -4.11 -18.05
CA GLN A 127 -8.75 -5.16 -18.00
C GLN A 127 -8.16 -6.56 -18.25
N GLN A 128 -7.22 -6.71 -19.19
CA GLN A 128 -6.57 -7.99 -19.46
C GLN A 128 -5.70 -8.47 -18.29
N LEU A 129 -5.05 -7.55 -17.58
CA LEU A 129 -4.29 -7.89 -16.39
C LEU A 129 -5.19 -8.27 -15.21
N GLU A 130 -6.31 -7.57 -15.04
CA GLU A 130 -7.33 -7.94 -14.05
C GLU A 130 -7.86 -9.34 -14.31
N LEU A 131 -8.16 -9.66 -15.56
CA LEU A 131 -8.61 -11.00 -15.96
C LEU A 131 -7.54 -12.06 -15.65
N ALA A 132 -6.27 -11.78 -15.93
CA ALA A 132 -5.18 -12.70 -15.62
C ALA A 132 -5.05 -12.93 -14.11
N ALA A 133 -5.14 -11.88 -13.30
CA ALA A 133 -5.08 -11.97 -11.85
C ALA A 133 -6.25 -12.79 -11.28
N LEU A 134 -7.48 -12.57 -11.75
CA LEU A 134 -8.65 -13.32 -11.36
C LEU A 134 -8.53 -14.80 -11.75
N THR A 135 -8.02 -15.10 -12.94
CA THR A 135 -7.81 -16.47 -13.41
C THR A 135 -6.84 -17.23 -12.49
N ILE A 136 -5.73 -16.60 -12.12
CA ILE A 136 -4.75 -17.18 -11.19
C ILE A 136 -5.38 -17.42 -9.81
N GLN A 137 -6.19 -16.49 -9.33
CA GLN A 137 -6.88 -16.64 -8.06
C GLN A 137 -7.83 -17.83 -8.07
N GLN A 138 -8.62 -17.99 -9.13
CA GLN A 138 -9.55 -19.13 -9.30
C GLN A 138 -8.81 -20.48 -9.32
N ILE A 139 -7.66 -20.55 -9.98
CA ILE A 139 -6.82 -21.75 -9.99
C ILE A 139 -6.34 -22.08 -8.57
N LYS A 140 -5.85 -21.10 -7.83
CA LYS A 140 -5.40 -21.30 -6.44
C LYS A 140 -6.52 -21.75 -5.50
N GLU A 141 -7.72 -21.24 -5.69
CA GLU A 141 -8.89 -21.67 -4.90
C GLU A 141 -9.26 -23.12 -5.19
N LYS A 142 -9.31 -23.51 -6.47
CA LYS A 142 -9.54 -24.91 -6.86
C LYS A 142 -8.50 -25.87 -6.30
N GLU A 143 -7.22 -25.51 -6.39
CA GLU A 143 -6.14 -26.33 -5.81
C GLU A 143 -6.27 -26.48 -4.29
N LYS A 144 -6.71 -25.44 -3.58
CA LYS A 144 -6.97 -25.52 -2.14
C LYS A 144 -8.12 -26.45 -1.81
N GLU A 145 -9.21 -26.37 -2.59
CA GLU A 145 -10.36 -27.26 -2.42
C GLU A 145 -10.02 -28.73 -2.68
N GLU A 146 -9.26 -28.99 -3.75
CA GLU A 146 -8.79 -30.35 -4.06
C GLU A 146 -7.89 -30.93 -2.96
N LYS A 147 -6.96 -30.14 -2.46
CA LYS A 147 -6.10 -30.53 -1.32
C LYS A 147 -6.91 -30.77 -0.05
N ALA A 148 -7.97 -30.01 0.18
CA ALA A 148 -8.85 -30.20 1.33
C ALA A 148 -9.65 -31.50 1.19
N LYS A 149 -10.19 -31.81 0.00
CA LYS A 149 -10.91 -33.06 -0.31
C LYS A 149 -10.00 -34.29 -0.12
N GLN A 150 -8.79 -34.24 -0.68
CA GLN A 150 -7.82 -35.33 -0.53
C GLN A 150 -7.42 -35.59 0.93
N LYS A 151 -7.32 -34.53 1.76
CA LYS A 151 -7.04 -34.66 3.19
C LYS A 151 -8.22 -35.28 3.95
N ALA A 152 -9.44 -34.93 3.58
CA ALA A 152 -10.67 -35.50 4.18
C ALA A 152 -10.82 -36.98 3.84
N GLU A 153 -10.58 -37.39 2.59
CA GLU A 153 -10.62 -38.80 2.17
C GLU A 153 -9.56 -39.66 2.86
N LYS A 154 -8.36 -39.12 3.10
CA LYS A 154 -7.30 -39.84 3.84
C LYS A 154 -7.61 -40.00 5.32
N LYS A 155 -8.40 -39.10 5.92
CA LYS A 155 -8.84 -39.21 7.32
C LYS A 155 -10.03 -40.15 7.51
N GLY A 156 -10.85 -40.36 6.50
CA GLY A 156 -12.00 -41.26 6.54
C GLY A 156 -11.67 -42.75 6.31
N LYS A 157 -10.40 -43.06 5.96
CA LYS A 157 -9.94 -44.43 5.72
C LYS A 157 -9.11 -45.02 6.88
N LYS A 158 -9.13 -44.40 8.03
CA LYS A 158 -8.61 -44.92 9.29
C LYS A 158 -9.77 -45.21 10.24
#